data_1987f5b5b36394d29c279c0809c7efc0
#
_entry.id   1987f5b5b36394d29c279c0809c7efc0
#
_cell.length_a   1.000
_cell.length_b   1.000
_cell.length_c   1.000
_cell.angle_alpha   90.00
_cell.angle_beta   90.00
_cell.angle_gamma   90.00
#
_symmetry.space_group_name_H-M   'P 1'
#
loop_
_entity.id
_entity.type
_entity.pdbx_description
1 polymer ?
#
loop_
_entity_poly.entity_id
_entity_poly.type
_entity_poly.pdbx_seq_one_letter_code
_entity_poly.pdbx_strand_id
1 'polypeptide(L)'
;MNPLQWLSQHAVPFTLILAYVPLIATVVTTVVSLVLARATVRYTESSDRSLALAREQFEREWAPELHIKLERLSNRDARIMATNLAKISVLMQMVQLRKLSMAIPSLRCFLNEPLVGGSTWSDDMGKRFFACTGDNYEGQIGVSITFYAAGRMYRTDWFRFQVQVRNNQLLRLDPVNISARRVRALEPRNGAAVSRREMVRDVVMDTAESKEDATAAVSSAER
;
A
#
# COMPACT_ATOMS: atom_id res chain seq x y z
N MET A 1 -61.70 -66.96 13.09
CA MET A 1 -61.23 -65.63 13.40
C MET A 1 -61.56 -64.75 12.19
N ASN A 2 -62.37 -63.72 12.43
CA ASN A 2 -62.80 -62.82 11.29
C ASN A 2 -61.64 -61.92 10.83
N PRO A 3 -61.31 -61.94 9.56
CA PRO A 3 -60.17 -61.17 9.04
C PRO A 3 -60.32 -59.65 9.31
N LEU A 4 -61.54 -59.20 9.49
CA LEU A 4 -61.85 -57.79 9.82
C LEU A 4 -61.42 -57.38 11.24
N GLN A 5 -61.47 -58.33 12.22
CA GLN A 5 -61.01 -58.08 13.59
C GLN A 5 -59.46 -58.00 13.66
N TRP A 6 -58.77 -58.78 12.85
CA TRP A 6 -57.31 -58.72 12.82
C TRP A 6 -56.81 -57.41 12.23
N LEU A 7 -57.46 -56.84 11.16
CA LEU A 7 -57.16 -55.57 10.58
C LEU A 7 -57.43 -54.41 11.54
N SER A 8 -58.52 -54.48 12.35
CA SER A 8 -58.78 -53.36 13.28
C SER A 8 -57.80 -53.32 14.45
N GLN A 9 -57.30 -54.47 14.91
CA GLN A 9 -56.27 -54.50 15.96
C GLN A 9 -54.90 -54.02 15.53
N HIS A 10 -54.58 -54.11 14.27
CA HIS A 10 -53.27 -53.70 13.73
C HIS A 10 -53.30 -52.33 13.05
N ALA A 11 -54.49 -51.78 12.82
CA ALA A 11 -54.64 -50.46 12.19
C ALA A 11 -54.15 -49.29 13.09
N VAL A 12 -54.37 -49.43 14.40
CA VAL A 12 -53.99 -48.39 15.39
C VAL A 12 -52.47 -48.19 15.46
N PRO A 13 -51.63 -49.25 15.58
CA PRO A 13 -50.19 -49.05 15.57
C PRO A 13 -49.64 -48.53 14.22
N PHE A 14 -50.28 -48.89 13.10
CA PHE A 14 -49.84 -48.45 11.79
C PHE A 14 -50.12 -46.95 11.53
N THR A 15 -51.28 -46.46 12.00
CA THR A 15 -51.59 -45.01 11.91
C THR A 15 -50.70 -44.16 12.81
N LEU A 16 -50.31 -44.67 13.98
CA LEU A 16 -49.35 -44.03 14.88
C LEU A 16 -47.97 -43.95 14.24
N ILE A 17 -47.48 -45.03 13.63
CA ILE A 17 -46.18 -45.03 12.91
C ILE A 17 -46.22 -44.02 11.76
N LEU A 18 -47.29 -44.00 10.98
CA LEU A 18 -47.45 -43.06 9.84
C LEU A 18 -47.46 -41.59 10.29
N ALA A 19 -48.00 -41.29 11.48
CA ALA A 19 -48.02 -39.95 12.06
C ALA A 19 -46.63 -39.48 12.54
N TYR A 20 -45.79 -40.41 13.03
CA TYR A 20 -44.46 -40.03 13.51
C TYR A 20 -43.40 -39.91 12.40
N VAL A 21 -43.58 -40.54 11.25
CA VAL A 21 -42.65 -40.47 10.12
C VAL A 21 -42.37 -39.02 9.66
N PRO A 22 -43.41 -38.15 9.42
CA PRO A 22 -43.15 -36.77 9.01
C PRO A 22 -42.47 -35.96 10.13
N LEU A 23 -42.75 -36.24 11.38
CA LEU A 23 -42.11 -35.54 12.50
C LEU A 23 -40.63 -35.90 12.61
N ILE A 24 -40.27 -37.17 12.48
CA ILE A 24 -38.87 -37.60 12.44
C ILE A 24 -38.16 -37.04 11.23
N ALA A 25 -38.79 -37.05 10.04
CA ALA A 25 -38.22 -36.48 8.83
C ALA A 25 -37.95 -34.99 9.02
N THR A 26 -38.86 -34.24 9.65
CA THR A 26 -38.68 -32.80 9.91
C THR A 26 -37.49 -32.54 10.85
N VAL A 27 -37.37 -33.32 11.90
CA VAL A 27 -36.24 -33.20 12.86
C VAL A 27 -34.94 -33.52 12.18
N VAL A 28 -34.86 -34.60 11.41
CA VAL A 28 -33.63 -34.96 10.67
C VAL A 28 -33.25 -33.87 9.66
N THR A 29 -34.23 -33.37 8.90
CA THR A 29 -33.98 -32.28 7.93
C THR A 29 -33.47 -31.02 8.62
N THR A 30 -34.05 -30.67 9.77
CA THR A 30 -33.62 -29.51 10.55
C THR A 30 -32.20 -29.68 11.06
N VAL A 31 -31.85 -30.85 11.59
CA VAL A 31 -30.49 -31.13 12.07
C VAL A 31 -29.48 -31.06 10.91
N VAL A 32 -29.79 -31.69 9.78
CA VAL A 32 -28.93 -31.67 8.61
C VAL A 32 -28.75 -30.24 8.08
N SER A 33 -29.81 -29.44 8.02
CA SER A 33 -29.76 -28.05 7.61
C SER A 33 -28.89 -27.20 8.55
N LEU A 34 -28.98 -27.44 9.86
CA LEU A 34 -28.15 -26.75 10.85
C LEU A 34 -26.66 -27.12 10.70
N VAL A 35 -26.35 -28.39 10.46
CA VAL A 35 -24.98 -28.87 10.23
C VAL A 35 -24.41 -28.26 8.94
N LEU A 36 -25.20 -28.23 7.86
CA LEU A 36 -24.80 -27.62 6.60
C LEU A 36 -24.57 -26.12 6.76
N ALA A 37 -25.48 -25.40 7.42
CA ALA A 37 -25.31 -23.97 7.70
C ALA A 37 -24.02 -23.70 8.46
N ARG A 38 -23.74 -24.49 9.50
CA ARG A 38 -22.50 -24.36 10.29
C ARG A 38 -21.24 -24.70 9.47
N ALA A 39 -21.31 -25.70 8.60
CA ALA A 39 -20.21 -26.04 7.70
C ALA A 39 -19.96 -24.92 6.68
N THR A 40 -21.02 -24.31 6.13
CA THR A 40 -20.92 -23.19 5.19
C THR A 40 -20.26 -21.97 5.85
N VAL A 41 -20.66 -21.62 7.07
CA VAL A 41 -20.02 -20.49 7.81
C VAL A 41 -18.54 -20.76 8.03
N ARG A 42 -18.16 -21.97 8.44
CA ARG A 42 -16.73 -22.32 8.60
C ARG A 42 -15.97 -22.28 7.29
N TYR A 43 -16.60 -22.70 6.20
CA TYR A 43 -15.99 -22.66 4.88
C TYR A 43 -15.76 -21.21 4.40
N THR A 44 -16.73 -20.32 4.62
CA THR A 44 -16.58 -18.89 4.26
C THR A 44 -15.46 -18.24 5.06
N GLU A 45 -15.40 -18.47 6.38
CA GLU A 45 -14.31 -17.96 7.22
C GLU A 45 -12.92 -18.48 6.76
N SER A 46 -12.83 -19.75 6.40
CA SER A 46 -11.60 -20.36 5.89
C SER A 46 -11.21 -19.76 4.53
N SER A 47 -12.19 -19.54 3.66
CA SER A 47 -11.98 -18.91 2.35
C SER A 47 -11.49 -17.47 2.48
N ASP A 48 -12.09 -16.69 3.38
CA ASP A 48 -11.69 -15.31 3.64
C ASP A 48 -10.27 -15.21 4.18
N ARG A 49 -9.88 -16.13 5.08
CA ARG A 49 -8.49 -16.21 5.56
C ARG A 49 -7.51 -16.58 4.45
N SER A 50 -7.90 -17.53 3.58
CA SER A 50 -7.07 -17.92 2.43
C SER A 50 -6.89 -16.77 1.45
N LEU A 51 -7.93 -16.00 1.18
CA LEU A 51 -7.87 -14.81 0.34
C LEU A 51 -7.01 -13.72 0.96
N ALA A 52 -7.09 -13.51 2.27
CA ALA A 52 -6.25 -12.55 2.98
C ALA A 52 -4.76 -12.94 2.90
N LEU A 53 -4.44 -14.21 3.12
CA LEU A 53 -3.08 -14.73 2.97
C LEU A 53 -2.56 -14.63 1.53
N ALA A 54 -3.40 -14.97 0.55
CA ALA A 54 -3.04 -14.85 -0.86
C ALA A 54 -2.77 -13.40 -1.26
N ARG A 55 -3.55 -12.45 -0.75
CA ARG A 55 -3.30 -11.01 -0.94
C ARG A 55 -1.99 -10.57 -0.29
N GLU A 56 -1.73 -11.01 0.93
CA GLU A 56 -0.49 -10.68 1.63
C GLU A 56 0.74 -11.26 0.92
N GLN A 57 0.67 -12.50 0.42
CA GLN A 57 1.72 -13.11 -0.38
C GLN A 57 1.92 -12.37 -1.70
N PHE A 58 0.83 -12.05 -2.39
CA PHE A 58 0.88 -11.27 -3.62
C PHE A 58 1.50 -9.88 -3.38
N GLU A 59 1.09 -9.19 -2.32
CA GLU A 59 1.67 -7.89 -1.97
C GLU A 59 3.16 -7.99 -1.63
N ARG A 60 3.61 -9.06 -1.00
CA ARG A 60 5.04 -9.30 -0.73
C ARG A 60 5.85 -9.61 -1.97
N GLU A 61 5.33 -10.45 -2.87
CA GLU A 61 6.03 -10.86 -4.09
C GLU A 61 6.05 -9.77 -5.16
N TRP A 62 4.98 -9.00 -5.24
CA TRP A 62 4.75 -7.98 -6.26
C TRP A 62 4.84 -6.55 -5.72
N ALA A 63 5.29 -6.40 -4.48
CA ALA A 63 5.51 -5.07 -3.92
C ALA A 63 6.49 -4.30 -4.81
N PRO A 64 6.09 -3.12 -5.29
CA PRO A 64 7.00 -2.30 -6.08
C PRO A 64 8.14 -1.82 -5.19
N GLU A 65 9.37 -2.06 -5.60
CA GLU A 65 10.56 -1.64 -4.87
C GLU A 65 11.43 -0.75 -5.76
N LEU A 66 11.66 0.49 -5.32
CA LEU A 66 12.53 1.44 -5.99
C LEU A 66 13.77 1.71 -5.15
N HIS A 67 14.94 1.62 -5.77
CA HIS A 67 16.20 2.06 -5.19
C HIS A 67 16.53 3.45 -5.71
N ILE A 68 16.73 4.40 -4.78
CA ILE A 68 17.10 5.78 -5.13
C ILE A 68 18.55 5.99 -4.73
N LYS A 69 19.33 6.51 -5.68
CA LYS A 69 20.72 6.90 -5.50
C LYS A 69 20.90 8.33 -5.98
N LEU A 70 21.65 9.12 -5.23
CA LEU A 70 22.18 10.40 -5.71
C LEU A 70 23.68 10.22 -5.92
N GLU A 71 24.15 10.66 -7.07
CA GLU A 71 25.57 10.69 -7.44
C GLU A 71 26.03 12.11 -7.71
N ARG A 72 27.22 12.42 -7.26
CA ARG A 72 27.92 13.64 -7.63
C ARG A 72 28.60 13.41 -8.96
N LEU A 73 28.23 14.15 -9.98
CA LEU A 73 28.88 14.11 -11.29
C LEU A 73 30.05 15.08 -11.33
N SER A 74 29.88 16.28 -10.79
CA SER A 74 30.89 17.31 -10.72
C SER A 74 30.67 18.21 -9.50
N ASN A 75 31.51 19.23 -9.33
CA ASN A 75 31.31 20.20 -8.25
C ASN A 75 30.02 21.04 -8.41
N ARG A 76 29.41 21.03 -9.59
CA ARG A 76 28.18 21.79 -9.89
C ARG A 76 27.05 20.95 -10.41
N ASP A 77 27.18 19.63 -10.31
CA ASP A 77 26.17 18.74 -10.85
C ASP A 77 25.98 17.49 -10.03
N ALA A 78 24.73 17.10 -9.87
CA ALA A 78 24.28 15.91 -9.18
C ALA A 78 23.27 15.18 -10.04
N ARG A 79 23.35 13.87 -10.08
CA ARG A 79 22.43 12.97 -10.78
C ARG A 79 21.60 12.19 -9.77
N ILE A 80 20.32 12.13 -10.03
CA ILE A 80 19.44 11.17 -9.35
C ILE A 80 19.27 9.93 -10.22
N MET A 81 19.32 8.79 -9.60
CA MET A 81 19.06 7.50 -10.24
C MET A 81 17.97 6.77 -9.46
N ALA A 82 17.00 6.23 -10.18
CA ALA A 82 15.96 5.37 -9.61
C ALA A 82 15.98 4.03 -10.32
N THR A 83 16.29 2.96 -9.60
CA THR A 83 16.31 1.60 -10.13
C THR A 83 15.07 0.88 -9.63
N ASN A 84 14.30 0.30 -10.56
CA ASN A 84 13.17 -0.54 -10.23
C ASN A 84 13.68 -1.96 -9.93
N LEU A 85 13.67 -2.35 -8.66
CA LEU A 85 14.09 -3.68 -8.22
C LEU A 85 12.97 -4.71 -8.30
N ALA A 86 11.72 -4.28 -8.50
CA ALA A 86 10.58 -5.16 -8.68
C ALA A 86 10.52 -5.74 -10.11
N LYS A 87 9.79 -6.82 -10.27
CA LYS A 87 9.54 -7.43 -11.59
C LYS A 87 8.49 -6.66 -12.41
N ILE A 88 7.66 -5.88 -11.75
CA ILE A 88 6.58 -5.10 -12.38
C ILE A 88 7.08 -3.75 -12.88
N SER A 89 6.51 -3.28 -13.99
CA SER A 89 6.75 -1.92 -14.46
C SER A 89 6.01 -0.92 -13.60
N VAL A 90 6.67 0.20 -13.31
CA VAL A 90 6.10 1.32 -12.57
C VAL A 90 6.07 2.57 -13.44
N LEU A 91 5.16 3.49 -13.16
CA LEU A 91 5.09 4.77 -13.83
C LEU A 91 5.43 5.87 -12.83
N MET A 92 6.63 6.41 -12.94
CA MET A 92 7.08 7.48 -12.05
C MET A 92 6.28 8.76 -12.32
N GLN A 93 5.76 9.36 -11.24
CA GLN A 93 4.90 10.53 -11.31
C GLN A 93 5.58 11.78 -10.80
N MET A 94 6.32 11.65 -9.73
CA MET A 94 6.93 12.80 -9.06
C MET A 94 8.16 12.40 -8.26
N VAL A 95 9.21 13.20 -8.39
CA VAL A 95 10.38 13.17 -7.51
C VAL A 95 10.30 14.37 -6.57
N GLN A 96 10.53 14.13 -5.30
CA GLN A 96 10.54 15.14 -4.26
C GLN A 96 11.89 15.18 -3.56
N LEU A 97 12.44 16.39 -3.38
CA LEU A 97 13.60 16.64 -2.54
C LEU A 97 13.21 17.56 -1.39
N ARG A 98 13.72 17.26 -0.19
CA ARG A 98 13.57 18.16 0.96
C ARG A 98 14.84 18.23 1.78
N LYS A 99 15.10 19.35 2.41
CA LYS A 99 16.02 19.41 3.57
C LYS A 99 15.36 18.68 4.73
N LEU A 100 16.08 17.83 5.45
CA LEU A 100 15.49 17.16 6.61
C LEU A 100 15.13 18.11 7.78
N SER A 101 15.75 19.27 7.81
CA SER A 101 15.39 20.37 8.73
C SER A 101 14.04 21.03 8.38
N MET A 102 13.47 20.75 7.22
CA MET A 102 12.19 21.31 6.76
C MET A 102 11.16 20.21 6.56
N ALA A 103 9.95 20.42 7.01
CA ALA A 103 8.85 19.48 6.81
C ALA A 103 8.39 19.41 5.34
N ILE A 104 8.59 20.50 4.58
CA ILE A 104 8.10 20.63 3.21
C ILE A 104 9.17 20.23 2.20
N PRO A 105 8.80 19.55 1.10
CA PRO A 105 9.67 19.38 -0.04
C PRO A 105 10.05 20.74 -0.63
N SER A 106 11.36 20.99 -0.69
CA SER A 106 11.90 22.22 -1.30
C SER A 106 11.79 22.18 -2.83
N LEU A 107 11.76 20.97 -3.40
CA LEU A 107 11.69 20.75 -4.84
C LEU A 107 10.74 19.61 -5.16
N ARG A 108 9.88 19.82 -6.15
CA ARG A 108 8.99 18.82 -6.73
C ARG A 108 9.19 18.79 -8.25
N CYS A 109 9.53 17.63 -8.79
CA CYS A 109 9.66 17.40 -10.22
C CYS A 109 8.59 16.41 -10.65
N PHE A 110 7.62 16.87 -11.44
CA PHE A 110 6.61 16.00 -12.02
C PHE A 110 7.19 15.26 -13.21
N LEU A 111 6.96 13.97 -13.24
CA LEU A 111 7.43 13.05 -14.25
C LEU A 111 6.24 12.31 -14.85
N ASN A 112 6.46 11.65 -15.97
CA ASN A 112 5.51 10.70 -16.53
C ASN A 112 6.28 9.60 -17.24
N GLU A 113 7.29 9.07 -16.54
CA GLU A 113 8.29 8.17 -17.09
C GLU A 113 8.00 6.73 -16.69
N PRO A 114 7.78 5.82 -17.65
CA PRO A 114 7.67 4.39 -17.36
C PRO A 114 9.04 3.83 -16.98
N LEU A 115 9.09 3.02 -15.94
CA LEU A 115 10.29 2.34 -15.48
C LEU A 115 10.03 0.83 -15.41
N VAL A 116 10.60 0.10 -16.35
CA VAL A 116 10.47 -1.36 -16.44
C VAL A 116 11.22 -2.03 -15.28
N GLY A 117 10.76 -3.23 -14.89
CA GLY A 117 11.45 -4.02 -13.86
C GLY A 117 12.91 -4.28 -14.22
N GLY A 118 13.80 -4.06 -13.26
CA GLY A 118 15.25 -4.18 -13.43
C GLY A 118 15.92 -3.00 -14.13
N SER A 119 15.17 -2.02 -14.67
CA SER A 119 15.76 -0.85 -15.33
C SER A 119 16.05 0.28 -14.37
N THR A 120 16.93 1.19 -14.79
CA THR A 120 17.32 2.40 -14.07
C THR A 120 16.97 3.63 -14.88
N TRP A 121 16.24 4.53 -14.26
CA TRP A 121 16.02 5.88 -14.75
C TRP A 121 17.02 6.83 -14.11
N SER A 122 17.47 7.84 -14.84
CA SER A 122 18.36 8.86 -14.31
C SER A 122 18.03 10.26 -14.87
N ASP A 123 18.19 11.26 -14.03
CA ASP A 123 18.04 12.68 -14.41
C ASP A 123 19.15 13.51 -13.77
N ASP A 124 19.75 14.39 -14.57
CA ASP A 124 20.76 15.31 -14.11
C ASP A 124 20.07 16.51 -13.44
N MET A 125 20.21 16.58 -12.14
CA MET A 125 19.46 17.54 -11.32
C MET A 125 20.14 18.90 -11.20
N GLY A 126 21.42 19.02 -11.54
CA GLY A 126 22.21 20.25 -11.57
C GLY A 126 21.60 21.47 -10.87
N LYS A 127 21.07 22.38 -11.65
CA LYS A 127 20.45 23.62 -11.14
C LYS A 127 19.29 23.37 -10.14
N ARG A 128 18.51 22.27 -10.32
CA ARG A 128 17.38 21.96 -9.41
C ARG A 128 17.87 21.53 -8.04
N PHE A 129 18.98 20.80 -7.98
CA PHE A 129 19.60 20.40 -6.72
C PHE A 129 20.04 21.62 -5.91
N PHE A 130 20.73 22.58 -6.54
CA PHE A 130 21.15 23.80 -5.88
C PHE A 130 19.98 24.74 -5.54
N ALA A 131 18.90 24.72 -6.32
CA ALA A 131 17.66 25.41 -5.93
C ALA A 131 17.07 24.84 -4.64
N CYS A 132 17.25 23.55 -4.38
CA CYS A 132 16.83 22.93 -3.11
C CYS A 132 17.78 23.27 -1.96
N THR A 133 19.10 23.19 -2.16
CA THR A 133 20.09 23.36 -1.09
C THR A 133 20.48 24.81 -0.85
N GLY A 134 20.47 25.64 -1.88
CA GLY A 134 21.05 26.99 -1.87
C GLY A 134 22.57 26.95 -2.01
N ASP A 135 23.20 28.15 -1.95
CA ASP A 135 24.62 28.33 -2.21
C ASP A 135 25.52 27.76 -1.10
N ASN A 136 25.04 27.74 0.13
CA ASN A 136 25.71 27.19 1.29
C ASN A 136 24.74 26.32 2.09
N TYR A 137 25.04 25.04 2.16
CA TYR A 137 24.23 24.08 2.90
C TYR A 137 25.11 22.95 3.44
N GLU A 138 24.92 22.65 4.70
CA GLU A 138 25.49 21.48 5.36
C GLU A 138 24.41 20.76 6.15
N GLY A 139 24.09 19.53 5.78
CA GLY A 139 23.02 18.79 6.42
C GLY A 139 22.52 17.61 5.59
N GLN A 140 21.38 17.08 5.97
CA GLN A 140 20.78 15.95 5.30
C GLN A 140 19.65 16.36 4.38
N ILE A 141 19.64 15.78 3.17
CA ILE A 141 18.54 15.89 2.22
C ILE A 141 17.81 14.54 2.18
N GLY A 142 16.49 14.59 2.06
CA GLY A 142 15.66 13.45 1.75
C GLY A 142 15.19 13.48 0.30
N VAL A 143 15.16 12.32 -0.33
CA VAL A 143 14.60 12.11 -1.67
C VAL A 143 13.50 11.07 -1.57
N SER A 144 12.36 11.34 -2.19
CA SER A 144 11.22 10.42 -2.27
C SER A 144 10.65 10.44 -3.67
N ILE A 145 10.18 9.30 -4.15
CA ILE A 145 9.54 9.15 -5.46
C ILE A 145 8.11 8.65 -5.25
N THR A 146 7.17 9.34 -5.91
CA THR A 146 5.79 8.90 -6.04
C THR A 146 5.60 8.27 -7.41
N PHE A 147 5.00 7.10 -7.46
CA PHE A 147 4.82 6.32 -8.67
C PHE A 147 3.52 5.51 -8.64
N TYR A 148 3.09 5.10 -9.82
CA TYR A 148 1.89 4.29 -10.01
C TYR A 148 2.30 2.87 -10.43
N ALA A 149 1.75 1.86 -9.79
CA ALA A 149 1.98 0.46 -10.11
C ALA A 149 0.73 -0.37 -9.77
N ALA A 150 0.43 -1.40 -10.56
CA ALA A 150 -0.67 -2.34 -10.33
C ALA A 150 -2.02 -1.66 -9.93
N GLY A 151 -2.36 -0.56 -10.58
CA GLY A 151 -3.62 0.15 -10.32
C GLY A 151 -3.64 1.05 -9.09
N ARG A 152 -2.50 1.22 -8.39
CA ARG A 152 -2.40 2.02 -7.15
C ARG A 152 -1.26 3.01 -7.22
N MET A 153 -1.38 4.07 -6.42
CA MET A 153 -0.33 5.05 -6.21
C MET A 153 0.51 4.64 -5.00
N TYR A 154 1.82 4.77 -5.14
CA TYR A 154 2.79 4.47 -4.10
C TYR A 154 3.75 5.64 -3.92
N ARG A 155 4.29 5.76 -2.71
CA ARG A 155 5.39 6.68 -2.39
C ARG A 155 6.47 5.91 -1.65
N THR A 156 7.74 6.13 -2.04
CA THR A 156 8.89 5.60 -1.30
C THR A 156 9.05 6.34 0.03
N ASP A 157 9.65 5.69 1.02
CA ASP A 157 10.18 6.40 2.18
C ASP A 157 11.29 7.37 1.74
N TRP A 158 11.64 8.30 2.61
CA TRP A 158 12.67 9.28 2.34
C TRP A 158 14.06 8.64 2.40
N PHE A 159 14.73 8.58 1.25
CA PHE A 159 16.15 8.22 1.16
C PHE A 159 16.99 9.42 1.59
N ARG A 160 17.87 9.22 2.56
CA ARG A 160 18.63 10.29 3.18
C ARG A 160 20.05 10.33 2.64
N PHE A 161 20.53 11.54 2.38
CA PHE A 161 21.89 11.80 1.90
C PHE A 161 22.50 12.93 2.72
N GLN A 162 23.75 12.74 3.16
CA GLN A 162 24.55 13.81 3.75
C GLN A 162 25.11 14.68 2.62
N VAL A 163 24.87 15.99 2.70
CA VAL A 163 25.23 16.95 1.66
C VAL A 163 25.99 18.09 2.27
N GLN A 164 27.06 18.48 1.58
CA GLN A 164 27.80 19.70 1.88
C GLN A 164 27.99 20.50 0.59
N VAL A 165 27.41 21.71 0.58
CA VAL A 165 27.52 22.69 -0.50
C VAL A 165 28.16 23.93 0.07
N ARG A 166 29.20 24.49 -0.58
CA ARG A 166 29.80 25.78 -0.27
C ARG A 166 30.05 26.55 -1.56
N ASN A 167 29.68 27.80 -1.56
CA ASN A 167 29.84 28.71 -2.71
C ASN A 167 29.28 28.08 -4.02
N ASN A 168 28.09 27.50 -3.93
CA ASN A 168 27.45 26.83 -5.06
C ASN A 168 28.28 25.66 -5.65
N GLN A 169 29.09 25.02 -4.80
CA GLN A 169 29.88 23.83 -5.15
C GLN A 169 29.50 22.68 -4.22
N LEU A 170 29.16 21.56 -4.82
CA LEU A 170 28.88 20.32 -4.11
C LEU A 170 30.20 19.67 -3.70
N LEU A 171 30.53 19.72 -2.40
CA LEU A 171 31.74 19.14 -1.86
C LEU A 171 31.54 17.67 -1.45
N ARG A 172 30.40 17.37 -0.86
CA ARG A 172 30.09 16.04 -0.32
C ARG A 172 28.66 15.62 -0.64
N LEU A 173 28.47 14.36 -1.02
CA LEU A 173 27.18 13.74 -1.27
C LEU A 173 27.28 12.25 -0.96
N ASP A 174 26.90 11.86 0.26
CA ASP A 174 27.00 10.49 0.72
C ASP A 174 25.63 9.97 1.16
N PRO A 175 25.30 8.70 0.89
CA PRO A 175 24.08 8.09 1.40
C PRO A 175 24.19 7.92 2.93
N VAL A 176 23.13 8.29 3.65
CA VAL A 176 23.03 8.09 5.10
C VAL A 176 22.11 6.91 5.34
N ASN A 177 22.71 5.81 5.80
CA ASN A 177 22.03 4.60 6.26
C ASN A 177 20.85 4.12 5.39
N ILE A 178 21.04 3.05 4.69
CA ILE A 178 20.03 2.39 3.85
C ILE A 178 19.30 1.36 4.74
N SER A 179 18.51 1.82 5.68
CA SER A 179 17.61 0.94 6.42
C SER A 179 16.51 0.39 5.49
N ALA A 180 15.90 -0.73 5.89
CA ALA A 180 14.88 -1.43 5.12
C ALA A 180 13.87 -0.46 4.48
N ARG A 181 13.76 -0.55 3.17
CA ARG A 181 12.98 0.36 2.34
C ARG A 181 11.51 0.03 2.49
N ARG A 182 10.72 1.02 2.77
CA ARG A 182 9.27 0.88 2.82
C ARG A 182 8.68 1.72 1.70
N VAL A 183 7.78 1.08 0.98
CA VAL A 183 6.91 1.75 0.02
C VAL A 183 5.53 1.82 0.67
N ARG A 184 4.95 3.01 0.71
CA ARG A 184 3.61 3.21 1.24
C ARG A 184 2.63 3.31 0.09
N ALA A 185 1.60 2.48 0.12
CA ALA A 185 0.45 2.68 -0.74
C ALA A 185 -0.26 3.97 -0.31
N LEU A 186 -0.56 4.82 -1.27
CA LEU A 186 -1.35 6.02 -1.05
C LEU A 186 -2.79 5.65 -1.36
N GLU A 187 -3.58 5.40 -0.33
CA GLU A 187 -5.00 5.11 -0.50
C GLU A 187 -5.76 6.39 -0.84
N PRO A 188 -6.73 6.32 -1.76
CA PRO A 188 -7.62 7.44 -2.02
C PRO A 188 -8.43 7.74 -0.75
N ARG A 189 -8.49 9.01 -0.37
CA ARG A 189 -9.10 9.52 0.88
C ARG A 189 -10.57 9.11 1.09
N ASN A 190 -11.29 8.69 0.04
CA ASN A 190 -12.74 8.40 0.09
C ASN A 190 -13.15 7.05 -0.53
N GLY A 191 -12.26 6.07 -0.71
CA GLY A 191 -12.63 4.75 -1.25
C GLY A 191 -13.23 4.73 -2.66
N ALA A 192 -13.43 5.89 -3.29
CA ALA A 192 -13.89 6.02 -4.65
C ALA A 192 -12.74 5.76 -5.64
N ALA A 193 -13.05 5.26 -6.83
CA ALA A 193 -12.09 5.15 -7.92
C ALA A 193 -11.64 6.57 -8.33
N VAL A 194 -10.57 7.04 -7.69
CA VAL A 194 -10.03 8.38 -7.89
C VAL A 194 -9.18 8.38 -9.15
N SER A 195 -9.38 9.38 -10.00
CA SER A 195 -8.58 9.52 -11.21
C SER A 195 -7.11 9.74 -10.84
N ARG A 196 -6.20 9.33 -11.72
CA ARG A 196 -4.74 9.51 -11.52
C ARG A 196 -4.36 10.96 -11.19
N ARG A 197 -5.06 11.96 -11.78
CA ARG A 197 -4.83 13.39 -11.51
C ARG A 197 -5.22 13.78 -10.09
N GLU A 198 -6.30 13.22 -9.58
CA GLU A 198 -6.78 13.43 -8.21
C GLU A 198 -5.83 12.79 -7.21
N MET A 199 -5.32 11.56 -7.46
CA MET A 199 -4.33 10.93 -6.59
C MET A 199 -3.03 11.75 -6.48
N VAL A 200 -2.55 12.33 -7.59
CA VAL A 200 -1.37 13.22 -7.56
C VAL A 200 -1.68 14.50 -6.78
N ARG A 201 -2.90 15.03 -6.91
CA ARG A 201 -3.36 16.20 -6.15
C ARG A 201 -3.41 15.90 -4.66
N ASP A 202 -3.95 14.74 -4.26
CA ASP A 202 -4.03 14.32 -2.86
C ASP A 202 -2.63 14.14 -2.24
N VAL A 203 -1.68 13.58 -2.99
CA VAL A 203 -0.27 13.49 -2.54
C VAL A 203 0.34 14.87 -2.32
N VAL A 204 0.01 15.84 -3.18
CA VAL A 204 0.48 17.23 -3.01
C VAL A 204 -0.17 17.89 -1.81
N MET A 205 -1.46 17.63 -1.56
CA MET A 205 -2.21 18.16 -0.40
C MET A 205 -1.76 17.53 0.91
N ASP A 206 -1.59 16.21 0.98
CA ASP A 206 -1.07 15.49 2.16
C ASP A 206 0.30 16.03 2.59
N THR A 207 1.12 16.42 1.60
CA THR A 207 2.42 17.06 1.86
C THR A 207 2.25 18.50 2.38
N ALA A 208 1.14 19.17 2.10
CA ALA A 208 0.85 20.52 2.59
C ALA A 208 0.26 20.50 4.02
N GLU A 209 -0.61 19.54 4.34
CA GLU A 209 -1.16 19.34 5.69
C GLU A 209 -0.07 18.98 6.71
N SER A 210 0.87 18.09 6.30
CA SER A 210 2.07 17.79 7.12
C SER A 210 2.94 19.02 7.43
N LYS A 211 2.76 20.11 6.70
CA LYS A 211 3.39 21.40 6.95
C LYS A 211 2.75 22.16 8.11
N GLU A 212 1.43 22.20 8.17
CA GLU A 212 0.70 22.94 9.19
C GLU A 212 0.95 22.32 10.56
N ASP A 213 0.96 20.97 10.63
CA ASP A 213 1.27 20.22 11.86
C ASP A 213 2.71 20.48 12.34
N ALA A 214 3.68 20.52 11.42
CA ALA A 214 5.07 20.79 11.79
C ALA A 214 5.29 22.25 12.22
N THR A 215 4.57 23.20 11.63
CA THR A 215 4.64 24.62 11.99
C THR A 215 3.97 24.85 13.35
N ALA A 216 2.87 24.15 13.63
CA ALA A 216 2.21 24.16 14.94
C ALA A 216 3.10 23.57 16.05
N ALA A 217 3.82 22.47 15.77
CA ALA A 217 4.74 21.85 16.71
C ALA A 217 5.95 22.75 17.05
N VAL A 218 6.50 23.48 16.08
CA VAL A 218 7.59 24.43 16.31
C VAL A 218 7.12 25.62 17.13
N SER A 219 5.94 26.15 16.83
CA SER A 219 5.35 27.27 17.59
C SER A 219 4.99 26.90 19.02
N SER A 220 4.70 25.65 19.33
CA SER A 220 4.43 25.17 20.69
C SER A 220 5.70 24.87 21.49
N ALA A 221 6.84 24.70 20.85
CA ALA A 221 8.14 24.45 21.49
C ALA A 221 8.89 25.78 21.87
N GLU A 222 8.45 26.90 21.32
CA GLU A 222 9.01 28.23 21.62
C GLU A 222 8.24 29.01 22.73
N ARG A 223 7.22 28.39 23.32
CA ARG A 223 6.50 28.93 24.51
C ARG A 223 6.83 28.15 25.76
#